data_7a072abd6171136b7ee12308af28cb9b
#
_entry.id   7a072abd6171136b7ee12308af28cb9b
#
_cell.length_a   1.000
_cell.length_b   1.000
_cell.length_c   1.000
_cell.angle_alpha   90.00
_cell.angle_beta   90.00
_cell.angle_gamma   90.00
#
_symmetry.space_group_name_H-M   'P 1'
#
loop_
_entity.id
_entity.type
_entity.pdbx_description
1 polymer ?
#
loop_
_entity_poly.entity_id
_entity_poly.type
_entity_poly.pdbx_seq_one_letter_code
_entity_poly.pdbx_strand_id
1 'polypeptide(L)'
;MLKEIKKIEDFKNIESFAKKILASPYRFIKEYPSHVHQEHLLKKWQSSIESEKNLFLVSKDSVCTVDHSTFDSEAFGKKSGILNLFHSVKKSQKESDKLIKEATKWADENNFSFLQTRIDAQNIVGIRALENNKFNYADIVLRSIFTYEEGITHEIYGIKSKTNVRLAEKKDFGKILNISKKIFKNSRFHKDPNFPDGFAERIHESWVEKSLNQERGFCFVSEENNSLCGFFTAAFDNEINEHSSDRLIRFELSAVLPMRRASTIWLDLLNAVVRHGYSKGGKFFEGRPQAYNYQILQRQMKVPPKYLKAEMALHRMKNK
;
A
#
# COMPACT_ATOMS: atom_id res chain seq x y z
N MET A 1 -17.82 1.17 -26.04
CA MET A 1 -16.97 2.23 -26.65
C MET A 1 -16.05 2.72 -25.53
N LEU A 2 -14.77 2.91 -25.81
CA LEU A 2 -13.80 3.47 -24.86
C LEU A 2 -13.89 4.99 -24.88
N LYS A 3 -13.91 5.64 -23.72
CA LYS A 3 -14.01 7.10 -23.60
C LYS A 3 -12.97 7.60 -22.59
N GLU A 4 -12.23 8.64 -22.93
CA GLU A 4 -11.46 9.44 -21.98
C GLU A 4 -12.38 10.47 -21.31
N ILE A 5 -12.27 10.61 -20.01
CA ILE A 5 -13.02 11.58 -19.20
C ILE A 5 -12.04 12.64 -18.70
N LYS A 6 -12.27 13.89 -19.07
CA LYS A 6 -11.43 15.04 -18.70
C LYS A 6 -12.08 15.96 -17.66
N LYS A 7 -13.41 15.91 -17.55
CA LYS A 7 -14.16 16.66 -16.57
C LYS A 7 -15.21 15.76 -15.94
N ILE A 8 -15.54 16.02 -14.70
CA ILE A 8 -16.49 15.18 -13.95
C ILE A 8 -17.89 15.20 -14.60
N GLU A 9 -18.28 16.34 -15.19
CA GLU A 9 -19.56 16.51 -15.87
C GLU A 9 -19.70 15.61 -17.12
N ASP A 10 -18.56 15.22 -17.70
CA ASP A 10 -18.52 14.31 -18.87
C ASP A 10 -18.85 12.87 -18.50
N PHE A 11 -18.74 12.51 -17.22
CA PHE A 11 -19.07 11.18 -16.72
C PHE A 11 -20.48 11.12 -16.16
N LYS A 12 -21.47 11.28 -17.03
CA LYS A 12 -22.88 11.09 -16.67
C LYS A 12 -23.06 9.72 -15.98
N ASN A 13 -23.70 9.70 -14.82
CA ASN A 13 -23.97 8.50 -14.02
C ASN A 13 -22.73 7.85 -13.37
N ILE A 14 -21.68 8.63 -13.05
CA ILE A 14 -20.48 8.12 -12.35
C ILE A 14 -20.85 7.33 -11.08
N GLU A 15 -21.80 7.80 -10.31
CA GLU A 15 -22.28 7.13 -9.09
C GLU A 15 -22.91 5.77 -9.39
N SER A 16 -23.78 5.70 -10.42
CA SER A 16 -24.37 4.44 -10.85
C SER A 16 -23.32 3.45 -11.34
N PHE A 17 -22.27 3.97 -11.97
CA PHE A 17 -21.16 3.17 -12.45
C PHE A 17 -20.31 2.67 -11.25
N ALA A 18 -20.00 3.53 -10.29
CA ALA A 18 -19.28 3.17 -9.06
C ALA A 18 -19.97 2.06 -8.27
N LYS A 19 -21.32 2.06 -8.23
CA LYS A 19 -22.12 0.99 -7.61
C LYS A 19 -21.91 -0.38 -8.27
N LYS A 20 -21.67 -0.42 -9.59
CA LYS A 20 -21.43 -1.66 -10.34
C LYS A 20 -19.99 -2.14 -10.23
N ILE A 21 -19.04 -1.26 -9.93
CA ILE A 21 -17.64 -1.59 -9.77
C ILE A 21 -17.39 -2.11 -8.37
N LEU A 22 -17.17 -3.38 -8.26
CA LEU A 22 -16.92 -4.09 -6.99
C LEU A 22 -15.45 -4.01 -6.53
N ALA A 23 -14.67 -3.07 -7.03
CA ALA A 23 -13.21 -3.08 -6.94
C ALA A 23 -12.63 -2.08 -5.94
N SER A 24 -13.37 -1.67 -4.90
CA SER A 24 -12.74 -0.93 -3.81
C SER A 24 -11.63 -1.79 -3.17
N PRO A 25 -10.42 -1.23 -2.97
CA PRO A 25 -9.32 -1.96 -2.35
C PRO A 25 -9.62 -2.41 -0.91
N TYR A 26 -10.63 -1.83 -0.27
CA TYR A 26 -11.04 -2.14 1.11
C TYR A 26 -12.26 -3.07 1.20
N ARG A 27 -12.84 -3.49 0.06
CA ARG A 27 -14.07 -4.29 0.04
C ARG A 27 -13.97 -5.64 0.76
N PHE A 28 -12.79 -6.15 0.98
CA PHE A 28 -12.57 -7.38 1.73
C PHE A 28 -12.78 -7.20 3.25
N ILE A 29 -12.85 -5.94 3.74
CA ILE A 29 -13.25 -5.61 5.12
C ILE A 29 -14.78 -5.51 5.13
N LYS A 30 -15.42 -6.58 5.59
CA LYS A 30 -16.89 -6.73 5.47
C LYS A 30 -17.70 -5.79 6.37
N GLU A 31 -17.09 -5.25 7.41
CA GLU A 31 -17.71 -4.29 8.32
C GLU A 31 -17.93 -2.93 7.67
N TYR A 32 -17.17 -2.57 6.66
CA TYR A 32 -17.43 -1.32 5.95
C TYR A 32 -18.69 -1.44 5.11
N PRO A 33 -19.68 -0.56 5.35
CA PRO A 33 -20.91 -0.49 4.55
C PRO A 33 -20.60 -0.18 3.08
N SER A 34 -21.48 -0.58 2.19
CA SER A 34 -21.29 -0.38 0.75
C SER A 34 -21.09 1.09 0.35
N HIS A 35 -21.71 2.04 1.04
CA HIS A 35 -21.54 3.47 0.74
C HIS A 35 -20.10 3.94 0.99
N VAL A 36 -19.44 3.48 2.06
CA VAL A 36 -18.03 3.80 2.35
C VAL A 36 -17.11 3.44 1.18
N HIS A 37 -17.33 2.27 0.59
CA HIS A 37 -16.57 1.84 -0.59
C HIS A 37 -16.84 2.68 -1.83
N GLN A 38 -18.12 3.11 -2.01
CA GLN A 38 -18.53 3.93 -3.14
C GLN A 38 -17.98 5.35 -3.03
N GLU A 39 -18.10 5.97 -1.88
CA GLU A 39 -17.58 7.32 -1.62
C GLU A 39 -16.05 7.37 -1.78
N HIS A 40 -15.35 6.39 -1.24
CA HIS A 40 -13.90 6.26 -1.45
C HIS A 40 -13.54 6.18 -2.95
N LEU A 41 -14.25 5.35 -3.73
CA LEU A 41 -14.01 5.24 -5.18
C LEU A 41 -14.33 6.54 -5.90
N LEU A 42 -15.46 7.16 -5.59
CA LEU A 42 -15.90 8.42 -6.24
C LEU A 42 -14.87 9.52 -5.99
N LYS A 43 -14.43 9.70 -4.74
CA LYS A 43 -13.41 10.68 -4.39
C LYS A 43 -12.10 10.44 -5.14
N LYS A 44 -11.65 9.19 -5.18
CA LYS A 44 -10.44 8.81 -5.91
C LYS A 44 -10.56 9.09 -7.40
N TRP A 45 -11.70 8.76 -8.01
CA TRP A 45 -11.94 9.02 -9.43
C TRP A 45 -12.04 10.50 -9.73
N GLN A 46 -12.73 11.27 -8.88
CA GLN A 46 -12.82 12.71 -9.01
C GLN A 46 -11.42 13.34 -8.98
N SER A 47 -10.58 13.00 -7.99
CA SER A 47 -9.21 13.50 -7.92
C SER A 47 -8.37 13.11 -9.14
N SER A 48 -8.60 11.91 -9.73
CA SER A 48 -7.90 11.49 -10.95
C SER A 48 -8.36 12.28 -12.17
N ILE A 49 -9.66 12.57 -12.30
CA ILE A 49 -10.24 13.33 -13.43
C ILE A 49 -9.83 14.81 -13.37
N GLU A 50 -9.81 15.41 -12.18
CA GLU A 50 -9.49 16.82 -11.99
C GLU A 50 -8.01 17.17 -12.19
N SER A 51 -7.14 16.17 -12.24
CA SER A 51 -5.72 16.36 -12.43
C SER A 51 -5.32 16.24 -13.91
N GLU A 52 -4.82 17.32 -14.50
CA GLU A 52 -4.29 17.32 -15.88
C GLU A 52 -3.08 16.38 -16.08
N LYS A 53 -2.45 15.93 -14.99
CA LYS A 53 -1.30 15.00 -15.03
C LYS A 53 -1.74 13.54 -15.09
N ASN A 54 -3.03 13.27 -14.98
CA ASN A 54 -3.60 11.93 -14.88
C ASN A 54 -4.42 11.58 -16.11
N LEU A 55 -4.66 10.29 -16.32
CA LEU A 55 -5.55 9.76 -17.33
C LEU A 55 -6.73 9.04 -16.67
N PHE A 56 -7.92 9.25 -17.15
CA PHE A 56 -9.12 8.52 -16.75
C PHE A 56 -9.86 7.96 -17.97
N LEU A 57 -9.85 6.65 -18.11
CA LEU A 57 -10.50 5.93 -19.21
C LEU A 57 -11.67 5.09 -18.71
N VAL A 58 -12.77 5.14 -19.42
CA VAL A 58 -13.98 4.36 -19.14
C VAL A 58 -14.35 3.50 -20.33
N SER A 59 -14.68 2.24 -20.07
CA SER A 59 -15.38 1.35 -20.99
C SER A 59 -16.77 1.03 -20.43
N LYS A 60 -17.48 0.11 -21.10
CA LYS A 60 -18.81 -0.33 -20.65
C LYS A 60 -18.81 -0.89 -19.23
N ASP A 61 -17.79 -1.66 -18.86
CA ASP A 61 -17.74 -2.45 -17.63
C ASP A 61 -16.45 -2.26 -16.83
N SER A 62 -15.60 -1.29 -17.20
CA SER A 62 -14.30 -1.11 -16.55
C SER A 62 -13.82 0.34 -16.60
N VAL A 63 -13.04 0.72 -15.59
CA VAL A 63 -12.29 1.98 -15.52
C VAL A 63 -10.80 1.66 -15.43
N CYS A 64 -9.99 2.44 -16.14
CA CYS A 64 -8.54 2.43 -16.00
C CYS A 64 -8.04 3.86 -15.79
N THR A 65 -7.23 4.06 -14.75
CA THR A 65 -6.56 5.34 -14.50
C THR A 65 -5.06 5.19 -14.56
N VAL A 66 -4.37 6.27 -14.96
CA VAL A 66 -2.94 6.44 -14.75
C VAL A 66 -2.77 7.70 -13.93
N ASP A 67 -2.40 7.53 -12.68
CA ASP A 67 -2.22 8.64 -11.75
C ASP A 67 -0.73 8.93 -11.58
N HIS A 68 -0.32 10.21 -11.76
CA HIS A 68 1.06 10.62 -11.53
C HIS A 68 1.45 10.42 -10.07
N SER A 69 2.56 9.75 -9.83
CA SER A 69 3.13 9.58 -8.51
C SER A 69 4.31 10.52 -8.30
N THR A 70 4.10 11.62 -7.61
CA THR A 70 5.16 12.56 -7.25
C THR A 70 6.25 11.86 -6.43
N PHE A 71 5.83 11.09 -5.43
CA PHE A 71 6.74 10.34 -4.56
C PHE A 71 7.66 9.37 -5.33
N ASP A 72 7.09 8.54 -6.21
CA ASP A 72 7.90 7.61 -7.01
C ASP A 72 8.75 8.35 -8.03
N SER A 73 8.25 9.48 -8.57
CA SER A 73 8.97 10.29 -9.56
C SER A 73 10.21 10.94 -8.93
N GLU A 74 10.10 11.48 -7.73
CA GLU A 74 11.20 12.07 -6.98
C GLU A 74 12.25 11.01 -6.63
N ALA A 75 11.82 9.87 -6.09
CA ALA A 75 12.74 8.78 -5.73
C ALA A 75 13.44 8.17 -6.97
N PHE A 76 12.75 8.07 -8.10
CA PHE A 76 13.29 7.50 -9.34
C PHE A 76 14.06 8.52 -10.19
N GLY A 77 13.82 9.83 -9.96
CA GLY A 77 14.39 10.90 -10.81
C GLY A 77 13.78 10.94 -12.23
N LYS A 78 12.65 10.28 -12.45
CA LYS A 78 11.93 10.22 -13.73
C LYS A 78 10.43 10.12 -13.47
N LYS A 79 9.63 10.66 -14.39
CA LYS A 79 8.16 10.64 -14.29
C LYS A 79 7.63 9.22 -14.11
N SER A 80 6.94 8.99 -13.02
CA SER A 80 6.41 7.70 -12.60
C SER A 80 4.93 7.78 -12.28
N GLY A 81 4.20 6.69 -12.48
CA GLY A 81 2.76 6.66 -12.24
C GLY A 81 2.25 5.34 -11.71
N ILE A 82 1.01 5.39 -11.25
CA ILE A 82 0.25 4.24 -10.77
C ILE A 82 -0.89 3.98 -11.74
N LEU A 83 -0.90 2.80 -12.36
CA LEU A 83 -2.02 2.35 -13.15
C LEU A 83 -3.00 1.61 -12.24
N ASN A 84 -4.26 2.03 -12.25
CA ASN A 84 -5.34 1.34 -11.55
C ASN A 84 -6.35 0.79 -12.54
N LEU A 85 -6.74 -0.46 -12.38
CA LEU A 85 -7.75 -1.13 -13.20
C LEU A 85 -8.92 -1.58 -12.32
N PHE A 86 -10.10 -1.06 -12.61
CA PHE A 86 -11.33 -1.37 -11.89
C PHE A 86 -12.30 -2.07 -12.82
N HIS A 87 -12.78 -3.25 -12.41
CA HIS A 87 -13.75 -4.04 -13.18
C HIS A 87 -15.10 -4.09 -12.50
N SER A 88 -16.16 -4.12 -13.29
CA SER A 88 -17.47 -4.61 -12.84
C SER A 88 -17.44 -6.14 -12.67
N VAL A 89 -18.58 -6.73 -12.29
CA VAL A 89 -18.72 -8.18 -12.17
C VAL A 89 -18.40 -8.92 -13.49
N LYS A 90 -18.77 -8.30 -14.63
CA LYS A 90 -18.48 -8.85 -15.96
C LYS A 90 -17.12 -8.36 -16.44
N LYS A 91 -16.13 -9.24 -16.41
CA LYS A 91 -14.77 -8.95 -16.85
C LYS A 91 -14.58 -9.46 -18.28
N SER A 92 -14.11 -8.61 -19.18
CA SER A 92 -13.78 -8.97 -20.55
C SER A 92 -12.28 -8.82 -20.78
N GLN A 93 -11.61 -9.89 -21.20
CA GLN A 93 -10.19 -9.87 -21.55
C GLN A 93 -9.92 -8.83 -22.64
N LYS A 94 -10.68 -8.87 -23.72
CA LYS A 94 -10.54 -7.95 -24.86
C LYS A 94 -10.70 -6.48 -24.48
N GLU A 95 -11.66 -6.17 -23.60
CA GLU A 95 -11.84 -4.79 -23.12
C GLU A 95 -10.71 -4.35 -22.20
N SER A 96 -10.25 -5.24 -21.32
CA SER A 96 -9.14 -4.96 -20.40
C SER A 96 -7.84 -4.73 -21.17
N ASP A 97 -7.53 -5.58 -22.15
CA ASP A 97 -6.37 -5.41 -23.05
C ASP A 97 -6.41 -4.06 -23.77
N LYS A 98 -7.58 -3.68 -24.30
CA LYS A 98 -7.75 -2.40 -24.99
C LYS A 98 -7.56 -1.21 -24.04
N LEU A 99 -8.16 -1.25 -22.84
CA LEU A 99 -8.02 -0.19 -21.84
C LEU A 99 -6.57 0.02 -21.43
N ILE A 100 -5.87 -1.08 -21.11
CA ILE A 100 -4.47 -1.00 -20.66
C ILE A 100 -3.57 -0.56 -21.80
N LYS A 101 -3.82 -1.01 -23.04
CA LYS A 101 -3.08 -0.58 -24.23
C LYS A 101 -3.19 0.93 -24.44
N GLU A 102 -4.39 1.50 -24.38
CA GLU A 102 -4.58 2.95 -24.52
C GLU A 102 -3.95 3.71 -23.32
N ALA A 103 -4.09 3.19 -22.09
CA ALA A 103 -3.48 3.80 -20.91
C ALA A 103 -1.95 3.81 -20.99
N THR A 104 -1.33 2.73 -21.43
CA THR A 104 0.13 2.65 -21.59
C THR A 104 0.64 3.50 -22.75
N LYS A 105 -0.11 3.57 -23.86
CA LYS A 105 0.19 4.49 -24.98
C LYS A 105 0.19 5.94 -24.50
N TRP A 106 -0.88 6.35 -23.82
CA TRP A 106 -0.95 7.70 -23.25
C TRP A 106 0.20 7.99 -22.30
N ALA A 107 0.54 7.05 -21.43
CA ALA A 107 1.65 7.21 -20.50
C ALA A 107 3.00 7.40 -21.23
N ASP A 108 3.23 6.64 -22.30
CA ASP A 108 4.44 6.76 -23.13
C ASP A 108 4.51 8.12 -23.83
N GLU A 109 3.39 8.60 -24.37
CA GLU A 109 3.25 9.93 -25.00
C GLU A 109 3.44 11.08 -23.99
N ASN A 110 3.06 10.85 -22.71
CA ASN A 110 3.22 11.82 -21.63
C ASN A 110 4.51 11.64 -20.81
N ASN A 111 5.50 10.92 -21.37
CA ASN A 111 6.84 10.75 -20.82
C ASN A 111 6.91 10.04 -19.45
N PHE A 112 5.96 9.16 -19.14
CA PHE A 112 6.11 8.27 -18.00
C PHE A 112 7.20 7.23 -18.29
N SER A 113 8.20 7.16 -17.45
CA SER A 113 9.29 6.19 -17.56
C SER A 113 9.00 4.88 -16.82
N PHE A 114 8.15 4.96 -15.80
CA PHE A 114 7.80 3.83 -14.94
C PHE A 114 6.31 3.87 -14.57
N LEU A 115 5.65 2.74 -14.68
CA LEU A 115 4.31 2.50 -14.16
C LEU A 115 4.35 1.31 -13.19
N GLN A 116 3.70 1.46 -12.04
CA GLN A 116 3.40 0.35 -11.16
C GLN A 116 1.90 0.14 -11.03
N THR A 117 1.50 -1.07 -10.71
CA THR A 117 0.11 -1.40 -10.39
C THR A 117 0.04 -2.45 -9.30
N ARG A 118 -1.07 -2.47 -8.58
CA ARG A 118 -1.46 -3.58 -7.70
C ARG A 118 -2.84 -4.04 -8.07
N ILE A 119 -2.99 -5.33 -8.23
CA ILE A 119 -4.24 -5.95 -8.64
C ILE A 119 -4.53 -7.17 -7.75
N ASP A 120 -5.79 -7.41 -7.46
CA ASP A 120 -6.22 -8.61 -6.76
C ASP A 120 -5.68 -9.86 -7.47
N ALA A 121 -4.99 -10.74 -6.73
CA ALA A 121 -4.40 -11.95 -7.30
C ALA A 121 -5.44 -12.91 -7.90
N GLN A 122 -6.72 -12.77 -7.57
CA GLN A 122 -7.83 -13.49 -8.19
C GLN A 122 -8.35 -12.84 -9.47
N ASN A 123 -7.88 -11.64 -9.83
CA ASN A 123 -8.29 -10.95 -11.04
C ASN A 123 -7.47 -11.38 -12.26
N ILE A 124 -7.60 -12.65 -12.66
CA ILE A 124 -6.82 -13.25 -13.75
C ILE A 124 -6.97 -12.48 -15.08
N VAL A 125 -8.17 -11.98 -15.37
CA VAL A 125 -8.41 -11.18 -16.59
C VAL A 125 -7.57 -9.90 -16.57
N GLY A 126 -7.56 -9.19 -15.44
CA GLY A 126 -6.76 -7.96 -15.31
C GLY A 126 -5.26 -8.25 -15.33
N ILE A 127 -4.81 -9.32 -14.66
CA ILE A 127 -3.40 -9.73 -14.64
C ILE A 127 -2.91 -10.03 -16.06
N ARG A 128 -3.62 -10.87 -16.80
CA ARG A 128 -3.28 -11.20 -18.19
C ARG A 128 -3.26 -9.98 -19.11
N ALA A 129 -4.21 -9.06 -18.92
CA ALA A 129 -4.23 -7.82 -19.69
C ALA A 129 -3.03 -6.91 -19.38
N LEU A 130 -2.58 -6.87 -18.14
CA LEU A 130 -1.35 -6.17 -17.75
C LEU A 130 -0.11 -6.82 -18.37
N GLU A 131 0.02 -8.14 -18.29
CA GLU A 131 1.13 -8.92 -18.87
C GLU A 131 1.20 -8.73 -20.39
N ASN A 132 0.06 -8.81 -21.10
CA ASN A 132 -0.04 -8.55 -22.54
C ASN A 132 0.43 -7.13 -22.92
N ASN A 133 0.40 -6.19 -21.98
CA ASN A 133 0.85 -4.81 -22.14
C ASN A 133 2.19 -4.52 -21.45
N LYS A 134 3.03 -5.54 -21.32
CA LYS A 134 4.43 -5.46 -20.83
C LYS A 134 4.58 -5.08 -19.36
N PHE A 135 3.57 -5.31 -18.54
CA PHE A 135 3.75 -5.30 -17.11
C PHE A 135 4.33 -6.65 -16.68
N ASN A 136 5.39 -6.61 -15.90
CA ASN A 136 6.08 -7.79 -15.38
C ASN A 136 5.79 -7.96 -13.90
N TYR A 137 5.70 -9.20 -13.47
CA TYR A 137 5.60 -9.54 -12.05
C TYR A 137 6.75 -8.91 -11.25
N ALA A 138 6.43 -8.28 -10.14
CA ALA A 138 7.40 -7.68 -9.24
C ALA A 138 7.29 -8.24 -7.81
N ASP A 139 6.06 -8.50 -7.32
CA ASP A 139 5.84 -8.95 -5.95
C ASP A 139 4.40 -9.47 -5.73
N ILE A 140 4.20 -10.22 -4.65
CA ILE A 140 2.89 -10.48 -4.05
C ILE A 140 2.86 -9.88 -2.66
N VAL A 141 1.85 -9.08 -2.39
CA VAL A 141 1.60 -8.44 -1.10
C VAL A 141 0.37 -9.08 -0.47
N LEU A 142 0.51 -9.51 0.78
CA LEU A 142 -0.61 -10.03 1.56
C LEU A 142 -1.18 -8.89 2.41
N ARG A 143 -2.42 -8.50 2.13
CA ARG A 143 -3.14 -7.51 2.95
C ARG A 143 -3.86 -8.25 4.05
N SER A 144 -3.39 -8.07 5.29
CA SER A 144 -3.90 -8.75 6.48
C SER A 144 -4.56 -7.73 7.39
N ILE A 145 -5.84 -7.88 7.68
CA ILE A 145 -6.59 -7.01 8.60
C ILE A 145 -6.76 -7.71 9.94
N PHE A 146 -6.34 -7.02 10.98
CA PHE A 146 -6.49 -7.42 12.38
C PHE A 146 -7.46 -6.48 13.08
N THR A 147 -8.19 -6.99 14.07
CA THR A 147 -8.95 -6.21 15.03
C THR A 147 -8.24 -6.27 16.37
N TYR A 148 -8.31 -5.17 17.13
CA TYR A 148 -7.82 -5.17 18.50
C TYR A 148 -8.94 -5.68 19.43
N GLU A 149 -8.64 -6.72 20.19
CA GLU A 149 -9.44 -7.17 21.33
C GLU A 149 -8.55 -7.05 22.58
N GLU A 150 -9.05 -6.35 23.57
CA GLU A 150 -8.28 -6.08 24.80
C GLU A 150 -7.95 -7.42 25.49
N GLY A 151 -6.66 -7.67 25.76
CA GLY A 151 -6.16 -8.90 26.37
C GLY A 151 -5.46 -9.88 25.44
N ILE A 152 -5.78 -9.92 24.12
CA ILE A 152 -5.22 -10.94 23.20
C ILE A 152 -3.72 -10.76 22.96
N THR A 153 -3.20 -9.54 22.99
CA THR A 153 -1.81 -9.25 22.61
C THR A 153 -0.75 -9.69 23.62
N HIS A 154 -1.10 -9.86 24.90
CA HIS A 154 -0.15 -10.29 25.94
C HIS A 154 -0.16 -11.80 26.21
N GLU A 155 -1.32 -12.45 26.10
CA GLU A 155 -1.45 -13.88 26.43
C GLU A 155 -0.83 -14.80 25.38
N ILE A 156 -0.85 -14.39 24.09
CA ILE A 156 -0.37 -15.23 22.99
C ILE A 156 1.13 -15.54 23.07
N TYR A 157 1.91 -14.69 23.74
CA TYR A 157 3.38 -14.82 23.70
C TYR A 157 4.06 -14.99 25.05
N GLY A 158 3.36 -14.81 26.19
CA GLY A 158 3.84 -15.14 27.55
C GLY A 158 5.19 -14.57 27.99
N ILE A 159 5.83 -13.72 27.19
CA ILE A 159 7.20 -13.27 27.40
C ILE A 159 7.21 -11.77 27.68
N LYS A 160 7.65 -11.39 28.88
CA LYS A 160 7.90 -9.99 29.23
C LYS A 160 9.14 -9.48 28.50
N SER A 161 8.98 -8.36 27.79
CA SER A 161 10.12 -7.67 27.16
C SER A 161 11.09 -7.12 28.21
N LYS A 162 12.37 -7.20 27.88
CA LYS A 162 13.45 -6.53 28.63
C LYS A 162 13.80 -5.15 28.04
N THR A 163 13.15 -4.75 26.94
CA THR A 163 13.44 -3.49 26.27
C THR A 163 12.42 -2.43 26.61
N ASN A 164 12.87 -1.18 26.67
CA ASN A 164 11.99 -0.04 26.82
C ASN A 164 11.40 0.33 25.45
N VAL A 165 10.06 0.30 25.34
CA VAL A 165 9.34 0.71 24.14
C VAL A 165 8.63 2.04 24.39
N ARG A 166 8.92 3.04 23.55
CA ARG A 166 8.38 4.39 23.67
C ARG A 166 8.07 5.00 22.29
N LEU A 167 7.30 6.09 22.27
CA LEU A 167 7.16 6.91 21.08
C LEU A 167 8.52 7.48 20.65
N ALA A 168 8.75 7.51 19.35
CA ALA A 168 9.94 8.13 18.78
C ALA A 168 9.88 9.66 18.93
N GLU A 169 11.01 10.26 19.20
CA GLU A 169 11.23 11.70 19.22
C GLU A 169 12.06 12.12 17.99
N LYS A 170 12.08 13.41 17.64
CA LYS A 170 12.88 13.92 16.51
C LYS A 170 14.36 13.53 16.58
N LYS A 171 14.93 13.45 17.79
CA LYS A 171 16.33 13.01 18.02
C LYS A 171 16.60 11.55 17.58
N ASP A 172 15.55 10.72 17.47
CA ASP A 172 15.67 9.31 17.08
C ASP A 172 15.72 9.13 15.57
N PHE A 173 15.28 10.12 14.78
CA PHE A 173 15.08 9.98 13.31
C PHE A 173 16.35 9.54 12.58
N GLY A 174 17.49 10.13 12.90
CA GLY A 174 18.79 9.72 12.32
C GLY A 174 19.16 8.27 12.65
N LYS A 175 18.86 7.82 13.88
CA LYS A 175 19.10 6.43 14.30
C LYS A 175 18.15 5.45 13.57
N ILE A 176 16.87 5.83 13.41
CA ILE A 176 15.87 5.04 12.68
C ILE A 176 16.28 4.88 11.22
N LEU A 177 16.70 5.96 10.53
CA LEU A 177 17.23 5.92 9.18
C LEU A 177 18.43 4.98 9.06
N ASN A 178 19.36 5.02 10.00
CA ASN A 178 20.52 4.13 10.02
C ASN A 178 20.13 2.65 10.20
N ILE A 179 19.12 2.36 11.02
CA ILE A 179 18.57 1.00 11.17
C ILE A 179 17.93 0.56 9.85
N SER A 180 17.13 1.41 9.21
CA SER A 180 16.43 1.11 7.96
C SER A 180 17.40 0.77 6.83
N LYS A 181 18.48 1.55 6.65
CA LYS A 181 19.56 1.31 5.67
C LYS A 181 20.23 -0.05 5.82
N LYS A 182 20.36 -0.53 7.05
CA LYS A 182 20.96 -1.85 7.33
C LYS A 182 20.00 -3.02 7.06
N ILE A 183 18.68 -2.79 7.19
CA ILE A 183 17.69 -3.86 7.22
C ILE A 183 16.94 -3.99 5.89
N PHE A 184 16.56 -2.87 5.27
CA PHE A 184 15.76 -2.89 4.04
C PHE A 184 16.64 -3.09 2.80
N LYS A 185 17.02 -4.35 2.57
CA LYS A 185 17.87 -4.75 1.43
C LYS A 185 17.21 -5.79 0.52
N ASN A 186 15.91 -6.03 0.69
CA ASN A 186 15.23 -7.09 -0.05
C ASN A 186 13.77 -6.72 -0.32
N SER A 187 13.57 -5.80 -1.26
CA SER A 187 12.24 -5.42 -1.73
C SER A 187 12.09 -5.68 -3.22
N ARG A 188 10.88 -5.54 -3.76
CA ARG A 188 10.62 -5.61 -5.21
C ARG A 188 11.53 -4.65 -6.01
N PHE A 189 11.89 -3.52 -5.43
CA PHE A 189 12.77 -2.53 -6.08
C PHE A 189 14.25 -2.95 -6.10
N HIS A 190 14.69 -3.76 -5.12
CA HIS A 190 16.02 -4.37 -5.16
C HIS A 190 16.11 -5.56 -6.15
N LYS A 191 14.98 -6.21 -6.38
CA LYS A 191 14.92 -7.43 -7.21
C LYS A 191 14.65 -7.16 -8.67
N ASP A 192 14.04 -6.02 -9.00
CA ASP A 192 13.71 -5.65 -10.37
C ASP A 192 14.97 -5.07 -11.06
N PRO A 193 15.56 -5.80 -12.04
CA PRO A 193 16.80 -5.38 -12.69
C PRO A 193 16.65 -4.14 -13.58
N ASN A 194 15.44 -3.65 -13.78
CA ASN A 194 15.18 -2.46 -14.58
C ASN A 194 15.42 -1.15 -13.80
N PHE A 195 15.59 -1.22 -12.49
CA PHE A 195 15.93 -0.04 -11.69
C PHE A 195 17.44 0.20 -11.64
N PRO A 196 17.89 1.47 -11.65
CA PRO A 196 19.30 1.78 -11.49
C PRO A 196 19.77 1.48 -10.06
N ASP A 197 21.06 1.27 -9.92
CA ASP A 197 21.71 1.10 -8.62
C ASP A 197 21.37 2.25 -7.65
N GLY A 198 21.18 1.91 -6.40
CA GLY A 198 20.85 2.86 -5.34
C GLY A 198 19.40 3.39 -5.37
N PHE A 199 18.57 2.99 -6.34
CA PHE A 199 17.15 3.39 -6.36
C PHE A 199 16.36 2.83 -5.18
N ALA A 200 16.54 1.53 -4.92
CA ALA A 200 15.83 0.85 -3.86
C ALA A 200 16.16 1.43 -2.47
N GLU A 201 17.39 1.84 -2.26
CA GLU A 201 17.82 2.52 -1.04
C GLU A 201 17.14 3.89 -0.91
N ARG A 202 17.18 4.72 -1.95
CA ARG A 202 16.54 6.04 -1.94
C ARG A 202 15.05 5.98 -1.66
N ILE A 203 14.32 5.06 -2.30
CA ILE A 203 12.87 4.94 -2.08
C ILE A 203 12.55 4.48 -0.65
N HIS A 204 13.38 3.60 -0.05
CA HIS A 204 13.19 3.21 1.34
C HIS A 204 13.51 4.34 2.31
N GLU A 205 14.55 5.13 2.06
CA GLU A 205 14.85 6.32 2.86
C GLU A 205 13.69 7.30 2.82
N SER A 206 13.18 7.61 1.62
CA SER A 206 12.03 8.50 1.45
C SER A 206 10.76 7.96 2.14
N TRP A 207 10.54 6.64 2.15
CA TRP A 207 9.43 6.06 2.89
C TRP A 207 9.57 6.22 4.40
N VAL A 208 10.77 6.00 4.94
CA VAL A 208 11.03 6.19 6.39
C VAL A 208 10.82 7.65 6.75
N GLU A 209 11.39 8.58 6.00
CA GLU A 209 11.24 10.02 6.23
C GLU A 209 9.76 10.44 6.17
N LYS A 210 9.02 9.97 5.16
CA LYS A 210 7.58 10.23 5.05
C LYS A 210 6.82 9.68 6.24
N SER A 211 7.10 8.44 6.66
CA SER A 211 6.44 7.80 7.80
C SER A 211 6.70 8.53 9.12
N LEU A 212 7.89 9.13 9.26
CA LEU A 212 8.25 9.87 10.48
C LEU A 212 7.67 11.29 10.52
N ASN A 213 7.42 11.91 9.35
CA ASN A 213 7.00 13.31 9.25
C ASN A 213 5.50 13.50 8.96
N GLN A 214 4.73 12.43 8.72
CA GLN A 214 3.31 12.56 8.41
C GLN A 214 2.46 12.90 9.65
N GLU A 215 1.53 13.84 9.51
CA GLU A 215 0.72 14.37 10.61
C GLU A 215 -0.13 13.30 11.35
N ARG A 216 -0.57 12.27 10.63
CA ARG A 216 -1.42 11.20 11.18
C ARG A 216 -0.64 9.90 11.41
N GLY A 217 0.68 9.98 11.35
CA GLY A 217 1.59 8.87 11.62
C GLY A 217 2.12 8.89 13.04
N PHE A 218 2.59 7.74 13.47
CA PHE A 218 3.30 7.59 14.73
C PHE A 218 4.35 6.48 14.59
N CYS A 219 5.41 6.62 15.36
CA CYS A 219 6.51 5.67 15.38
C CYS A 219 6.82 5.28 16.82
N PHE A 220 6.97 3.99 17.07
CA PHE A 220 7.53 3.47 18.31
C PHE A 220 8.94 2.96 18.08
N VAL A 221 9.79 3.17 19.06
CA VAL A 221 11.16 2.65 19.10
C VAL A 221 11.34 1.73 20.30
N SER A 222 12.19 0.74 20.13
CA SER A 222 12.65 -0.12 21.22
C SER A 222 14.09 0.21 21.55
N GLU A 223 14.37 0.43 22.82
CA GLU A 223 15.66 0.89 23.33
C GLU A 223 16.19 -0.07 24.41
N GLU A 224 17.47 -0.39 24.33
CA GLU A 224 18.21 -1.15 25.34
C GLU A 224 19.58 -0.49 25.56
N ASN A 225 19.93 -0.19 26.79
CA ASN A 225 21.20 0.46 27.16
C ASN A 225 21.46 1.74 26.34
N ASN A 226 20.47 2.62 26.20
CA ASN A 226 20.50 3.88 25.44
C ASN A 226 20.74 3.71 23.92
N SER A 227 20.60 2.49 23.41
CA SER A 227 20.76 2.20 21.98
C SER A 227 19.45 1.70 21.38
N LEU A 228 19.04 2.26 20.23
CA LEU A 228 17.86 1.77 19.54
C LEU A 228 18.11 0.38 18.95
N CYS A 229 17.18 -0.54 19.22
CA CYS A 229 17.22 -1.93 18.76
C CYS A 229 16.24 -2.19 17.62
N GLY A 230 15.21 -1.36 17.46
CA GLY A 230 14.19 -1.49 16.43
C GLY A 230 13.21 -0.34 16.45
N PHE A 231 12.37 -0.30 15.42
CA PHE A 231 11.28 0.67 15.28
C PHE A 231 10.08 0.07 14.57
N PHE A 232 8.92 0.71 14.72
CA PHE A 232 7.69 0.38 14.02
C PHE A 232 6.89 1.66 13.74
N THR A 233 6.61 1.94 12.47
CA THR A 233 5.80 3.07 12.03
C THR A 233 4.41 2.63 11.60
N ALA A 234 3.42 3.43 11.91
CA ALA A 234 2.04 3.24 11.49
C ALA A 234 1.37 4.59 11.25
N ALA A 235 0.29 4.59 10.48
CA ALA A 235 -0.49 5.77 10.21
C ALA A 235 -1.97 5.45 10.03
N PHE A 236 -2.83 6.41 10.37
CA PHE A 236 -4.24 6.37 9.98
C PHE A 236 -4.36 6.45 8.46
N ASP A 237 -5.17 5.57 7.89
CA ASP A 237 -5.47 5.58 6.46
C ASP A 237 -6.38 6.77 6.12
N ASN A 238 -5.82 7.79 5.47
CA ASN A 238 -6.57 9.01 5.17
C ASN A 238 -7.68 8.77 4.15
N GLU A 239 -7.47 7.82 3.22
CA GLU A 239 -8.42 7.61 2.12
C GLU A 239 -9.75 7.03 2.61
N ILE A 240 -9.70 5.97 3.44
CA ILE A 240 -10.92 5.30 3.89
C ILE A 240 -11.51 5.92 5.16
N ASN A 241 -10.67 6.47 6.04
CA ASN A 241 -11.11 7.02 7.33
C ASN A 241 -11.93 8.31 7.20
N GLU A 242 -11.88 8.97 6.06
CA GLU A 242 -12.75 10.12 5.77
C GLU A 242 -14.22 9.70 5.55
N HIS A 243 -14.45 8.43 5.23
CA HIS A 243 -15.75 7.88 4.89
C HIS A 243 -16.31 6.93 5.96
N SER A 244 -15.55 6.65 7.02
CA SER A 244 -15.96 5.70 8.06
C SER A 244 -15.53 6.14 9.46
N SER A 245 -16.42 5.94 10.43
CA SER A 245 -16.08 6.05 11.86
C SER A 245 -15.18 4.89 12.33
N ASP A 246 -15.25 3.74 11.66
CA ASP A 246 -14.42 2.57 11.91
C ASP A 246 -13.05 2.77 11.28
N ARG A 247 -12.13 3.37 12.03
CA ARG A 247 -10.85 3.84 11.50
C ARG A 247 -9.85 2.71 11.26
N LEU A 248 -9.23 2.74 10.09
CA LEU A 248 -8.14 1.85 9.68
C LEU A 248 -6.78 2.50 9.97
N ILE A 249 -5.88 1.73 10.57
CA ILE A 249 -4.48 2.07 10.76
C ILE A 249 -3.64 1.13 9.90
N ARG A 250 -2.75 1.69 9.10
CA ARG A 250 -1.79 0.93 8.31
C ARG A 250 -0.46 0.79 9.04
N PHE A 251 0.02 -0.42 9.14
CA PHE A 251 1.42 -0.69 9.48
C PHE A 251 2.27 -0.37 8.26
N GLU A 252 3.24 0.51 8.42
CA GLU A 252 4.04 0.97 7.28
C GLU A 252 5.39 0.29 7.24
N LEU A 253 6.26 0.59 8.19
CA LEU A 253 7.61 0.08 8.21
C LEU A 253 7.97 -0.43 9.61
N SER A 254 8.66 -1.56 9.67
CA SER A 254 9.18 -2.07 10.92
C SER A 254 10.53 -2.76 10.71
N ALA A 255 11.44 -2.53 11.62
CA ALA A 255 12.75 -3.20 11.61
C ALA A 255 13.24 -3.46 13.04
N VAL A 256 13.91 -4.60 13.20
CA VAL A 256 14.65 -4.97 14.41
C VAL A 256 16.05 -5.36 13.99
N LEU A 257 17.06 -4.87 14.69
CA LEU A 257 18.47 -5.19 14.40
C LEU A 257 18.71 -6.70 14.39
N PRO A 258 19.55 -7.24 13.50
CA PRO A 258 19.76 -8.67 13.32
C PRO A 258 20.12 -9.41 14.62
N MET A 259 20.94 -8.79 15.46
CA MET A 259 21.37 -9.35 16.76
C MET A 259 20.21 -9.54 17.74
N ARG A 260 19.07 -8.90 17.51
CA ARG A 260 17.89 -8.90 18.39
C ARG A 260 16.66 -9.58 17.78
N ARG A 261 16.78 -10.17 16.58
CA ARG A 261 15.64 -10.77 15.86
C ARG A 261 15.01 -11.97 16.56
N ALA A 262 15.76 -12.69 17.38
CA ALA A 262 15.25 -13.81 18.17
C ALA A 262 14.48 -13.38 19.45
N SER A 263 14.44 -12.07 19.74
CA SER A 263 13.76 -11.51 20.90
C SER A 263 12.29 -11.17 20.61
N THR A 264 11.58 -10.72 21.64
CA THR A 264 10.19 -10.26 21.56
C THR A 264 10.05 -8.83 21.04
N ILE A 265 11.14 -8.11 20.76
CA ILE A 265 11.14 -6.68 20.41
C ILE A 265 10.13 -6.32 19.32
N TRP A 266 10.04 -7.11 18.26
CA TRP A 266 9.08 -6.82 17.20
C TRP A 266 7.63 -6.88 17.70
N LEU A 267 7.31 -7.81 18.56
CA LEU A 267 5.98 -7.97 19.16
C LEU A 267 5.66 -6.85 20.14
N ASP A 268 6.65 -6.42 20.91
CA ASP A 268 6.50 -5.33 21.88
C ASP A 268 6.23 -4.02 21.14
N LEU A 269 6.94 -3.78 20.05
CA LEU A 269 6.71 -2.65 19.14
C LEU A 269 5.31 -2.72 18.52
N LEU A 270 4.91 -3.89 18.01
CA LEU A 270 3.58 -4.10 17.45
C LEU A 270 2.49 -3.82 18.49
N ASN A 271 2.64 -4.34 19.71
CA ASN A 271 1.71 -4.10 20.80
C ASN A 271 1.58 -2.61 21.15
N ALA A 272 2.71 -1.90 21.22
CA ALA A 272 2.70 -0.47 21.48
C ALA A 272 1.97 0.31 20.37
N VAL A 273 2.22 -0.04 19.12
CA VAL A 273 1.55 0.55 17.94
C VAL A 273 0.04 0.29 17.97
N VAL A 274 -0.37 -0.96 18.23
CA VAL A 274 -1.79 -1.34 18.23
C VAL A 274 -2.53 -0.66 19.38
N ARG A 275 -1.98 -0.68 20.60
CA ARG A 275 -2.59 -0.01 21.76
C ARG A 275 -2.72 1.49 21.57
N HIS A 276 -1.67 2.14 21.07
CA HIS A 276 -1.70 3.57 20.78
C HIS A 276 -2.74 3.88 19.69
N GLY A 277 -2.74 3.13 18.61
CA GLY A 277 -3.71 3.30 17.54
C GLY A 277 -5.15 3.11 18.01
N TYR A 278 -5.39 2.07 18.82
CA TYR A 278 -6.71 1.82 19.42
C TYR A 278 -7.15 2.97 20.35
N SER A 279 -6.27 3.46 21.24
CA SER A 279 -6.58 4.61 22.10
C SER A 279 -6.89 5.89 21.35
N LYS A 280 -6.50 5.97 20.05
CA LYS A 280 -6.82 7.07 19.12
C LYS A 280 -8.01 6.77 18.20
N GLY A 281 -8.78 5.71 18.49
CA GLY A 281 -9.99 5.34 17.75
C GLY A 281 -9.77 4.42 16.55
N GLY A 282 -8.60 3.78 16.43
CA GLY A 282 -8.35 2.74 15.44
C GLY A 282 -9.11 1.46 15.78
N LYS A 283 -9.84 0.90 14.82
CA LYS A 283 -10.57 -0.36 14.96
C LYS A 283 -9.93 -1.48 14.17
N PHE A 284 -9.43 -1.15 12.98
CA PHE A 284 -8.77 -2.09 12.09
C PHE A 284 -7.29 -1.75 11.95
N PHE A 285 -6.46 -2.79 11.87
CA PHE A 285 -5.02 -2.67 11.69
C PHE A 285 -4.60 -3.49 10.48
N GLU A 286 -3.98 -2.83 9.51
CA GLU A 286 -3.59 -3.48 8.26
C GLU A 286 -2.08 -3.70 8.19
N GLY A 287 -1.68 -4.97 8.09
CA GLY A 287 -0.33 -5.36 7.68
C GLY A 287 -0.28 -5.65 6.18
N ARG A 288 0.84 -5.31 5.54
CA ARG A 288 1.07 -5.54 4.10
C ARG A 288 2.42 -6.22 3.84
N PRO A 289 2.68 -7.39 4.47
CA PRO A 289 3.91 -8.11 4.22
C PRO A 289 3.97 -8.63 2.78
N GLN A 290 5.18 -8.70 2.27
CA GLN A 290 5.49 -9.39 1.03
C GLN A 290 5.39 -10.90 1.24
N ALA A 291 4.86 -11.63 0.27
CA ALA A 291 4.63 -13.08 0.39
C ALA A 291 5.91 -13.90 0.64
N TYR A 292 7.07 -13.38 0.27
CA TYR A 292 8.36 -14.02 0.53
C TYR A 292 9.03 -13.55 1.84
N ASN A 293 8.40 -12.65 2.60
CA ASN A 293 8.88 -12.26 3.92
C ASN A 293 8.43 -13.27 4.98
N TYR A 294 8.95 -14.48 4.88
CA TYR A 294 8.56 -15.60 5.74
C TYR A 294 8.72 -15.31 7.23
N GLN A 295 9.69 -14.50 7.61
CA GLN A 295 9.92 -14.15 9.03
C GLN A 295 8.73 -13.35 9.60
N ILE A 296 8.22 -12.39 8.86
CA ILE A 296 7.05 -11.61 9.26
C ILE A 296 5.79 -12.47 9.17
N LEU A 297 5.63 -13.24 8.09
CA LEU A 297 4.46 -14.10 7.91
C LEU A 297 4.34 -15.14 9.03
N GLN A 298 5.41 -15.82 9.41
CA GLN A 298 5.39 -16.78 10.50
C GLN A 298 4.98 -16.16 11.85
N ARG A 299 5.33 -14.90 12.08
CA ARG A 299 4.90 -14.16 13.27
C ARG A 299 3.43 -13.76 13.19
N GLN A 300 2.97 -13.29 12.04
CA GLN A 300 1.57 -12.92 11.81
C GLN A 300 0.63 -14.13 11.87
N MET A 301 1.08 -15.31 11.42
CA MET A 301 0.27 -16.55 11.50
C MET A 301 -0.05 -16.97 12.93
N LYS A 302 0.67 -16.48 13.93
CA LYS A 302 0.34 -16.73 15.35
C LYS A 302 -0.85 -15.91 15.82
N VAL A 303 -1.13 -14.79 15.13
CA VAL A 303 -2.35 -13.99 15.31
C VAL A 303 -3.07 -14.00 13.96
N PRO A 304 -4.05 -14.88 13.77
CA PRO A 304 -4.69 -14.96 12.47
C PRO A 304 -5.42 -13.66 12.13
N PRO A 305 -5.23 -13.14 10.91
CA PRO A 305 -5.95 -11.95 10.48
C PRO A 305 -7.44 -12.25 10.33
N LYS A 306 -8.29 -11.28 10.66
CA LYS A 306 -9.73 -11.37 10.43
C LYS A 306 -10.06 -11.43 8.94
N TYR A 307 -9.33 -10.67 8.13
CA TYR A 307 -9.44 -10.67 6.67
C TYR A 307 -8.07 -10.76 6.04
N LEU A 308 -7.99 -11.52 4.96
CA LEU A 308 -6.76 -11.70 4.18
C LEU A 308 -7.08 -11.56 2.70
N LYS A 309 -6.22 -10.81 1.99
CA LYS A 309 -6.28 -10.63 0.55
C LYS A 309 -4.87 -10.64 -0.03
N ALA A 310 -4.67 -11.32 -1.15
CA ALA A 310 -3.43 -11.25 -1.91
C ALA A 310 -3.55 -10.26 -3.08
N GLU A 311 -2.57 -9.40 -3.25
CA GLU A 311 -2.44 -8.49 -4.39
C GLU A 311 -1.13 -8.76 -5.12
N MET A 312 -1.19 -8.88 -6.44
CA MET A 312 -0.01 -8.93 -7.29
C MET A 312 0.43 -7.51 -7.61
N ALA A 313 1.69 -7.22 -7.39
CA ALA A 313 2.34 -6.00 -7.83
C ALA A 313 3.07 -6.26 -9.15
N LEU A 314 2.83 -5.41 -10.15
CA LEU A 314 3.48 -5.48 -11.45
C LEU A 314 4.10 -4.14 -11.80
N HIS A 315 5.20 -4.19 -12.54
CA HIS A 315 5.97 -3.05 -13.00
C HIS A 315 6.04 -3.02 -14.53
N ARG A 316 5.98 -1.82 -15.10
CA ARG A 316 6.25 -1.57 -16.51
C ARG A 316 7.24 -0.42 -16.64
N MET A 317 8.33 -0.68 -17.34
CA MET A 317 9.25 0.36 -17.78
C MET A 317 8.93 0.77 -19.21
N LYS A 318 9.02 2.07 -19.51
CA LYS A 318 8.99 2.54 -20.90
C LYS A 318 10.25 1.98 -21.59
N ASN A 319 10.06 1.26 -22.69
CA ASN A 319 11.19 0.82 -23.50
C ASN A 319 11.95 2.05 -24.02
N LYS A 320 13.28 1.98 -23.94
CA LYS A 320 14.17 2.95 -24.57
C LYS A 320 14.05 2.88 -26.07
#